data_46bd5240944ddb3e42342db29a44d649
#
_entry.id   46bd5240944ddb3e42342db29a44d649
#
_cell.length_a   1.000
_cell.length_b   1.000
_cell.length_c   1.000
_cell.angle_alpha   90.00
_cell.angle_beta   90.00
_cell.angle_gamma   90.00
#
_symmetry.space_group_name_H-M   'P 1'
#
loop_
_entity.id
_entity.type
_entity.pdbx_description
1 polymer ?
#
loop_
_entity_poly.entity_id
_entity_poly.type
_entity_poly.pdbx_seq_one_letter_code
_entity_poly.pdbx_strand_id
1 'polypeptide(L)'
;MLIAVEGIDQSGKKTQTELLVKKLKEKGINATKMSFPDYETPVGQLIKRILSNEIQVPIEVKHMLYSANKWELKPKIEELIEQKYTIVFDRYYQSNWAYGLANNLSIDWLENLDRDLPHTNLTIVLDLPPKISLKRKEQNRDIHEQDLEYLLRVRKGFIKLASENKWVIVDGNQPVDTVHDLIWKIVSERLKHNLQ
;
A
#
# COMPACT_ATOMS: atom_id res chain seq x y z
N MET A 1 -10.22 12.74 1.48
CA MET A 1 -10.44 11.26 1.45
C MET A 1 -9.11 10.55 1.36
N LEU A 2 -8.91 9.46 2.10
CA LEU A 2 -7.68 8.67 2.09
C LEU A 2 -7.95 7.29 1.46
N ILE A 3 -7.23 6.96 0.39
CA ILE A 3 -7.39 5.72 -0.37
C ILE A 3 -6.04 4.99 -0.38
N ALA A 4 -5.97 3.77 0.12
CA ALA A 4 -4.79 2.92 -0.03
C ALA A 4 -5.01 1.90 -1.15
N VAL A 5 -4.01 1.77 -2.03
CA VAL A 5 -3.92 0.69 -3.02
C VAL A 5 -2.81 -0.24 -2.59
N GLU A 6 -3.17 -1.47 -2.29
CA GLU A 6 -2.35 -2.47 -1.65
C GLU A 6 -2.20 -3.73 -2.50
N GLY A 7 -1.35 -4.65 -2.08
CA GLY A 7 -1.11 -5.92 -2.73
C GLY A 7 0.37 -6.28 -2.76
N ILE A 8 0.70 -7.48 -3.20
CA ILE A 8 2.09 -7.95 -3.33
C ILE A 8 2.85 -7.13 -4.38
N ASP A 9 4.17 -7.27 -4.43
CA ASP A 9 4.97 -6.59 -5.41
C ASP A 9 4.54 -6.95 -6.84
N GLN A 10 4.74 -6.03 -7.80
CA GLN A 10 4.30 -6.18 -9.20
C GLN A 10 2.79 -6.38 -9.42
N SER A 11 1.93 -6.15 -8.42
CA SER A 11 0.47 -6.24 -8.61
C SER A 11 -0.13 -5.07 -9.41
N GLY A 12 0.67 -4.06 -9.76
CA GLY A 12 0.20 -2.92 -10.56
C GLY A 12 -0.18 -1.67 -9.74
N LYS A 13 0.11 -1.65 -8.43
CA LYS A 13 -0.23 -0.52 -7.53
C LYS A 13 0.22 0.83 -8.06
N LYS A 14 1.50 0.95 -8.44
CA LYS A 14 2.06 2.21 -8.95
C LYS A 14 1.26 2.74 -10.14
N THR A 15 1.01 1.89 -11.14
CA THR A 15 0.24 2.26 -12.32
C THR A 15 -1.18 2.68 -11.97
N GLN A 16 -1.86 1.90 -11.12
CA GLN A 16 -3.25 2.17 -10.76
C GLN A 16 -3.40 3.41 -9.89
N THR A 17 -2.46 3.69 -8.99
CA THR A 17 -2.47 4.92 -8.18
C THR A 17 -2.24 6.16 -9.05
N GLU A 18 -1.35 6.10 -10.03
CA GLU A 18 -1.11 7.20 -10.98
C GLU A 18 -2.34 7.47 -11.86
N LEU A 19 -2.95 6.42 -12.40
CA LEU A 19 -4.18 6.54 -13.19
C LEU A 19 -5.34 7.08 -12.34
N LEU A 20 -5.49 6.61 -11.10
CA LEU A 20 -6.55 7.08 -10.21
C LEU A 20 -6.40 8.56 -9.86
N VAL A 21 -5.19 9.01 -9.52
CA VAL A 21 -4.93 10.44 -9.25
C VAL A 21 -5.22 11.30 -10.48
N LYS A 22 -4.81 10.85 -11.67
CA LYS A 22 -5.13 11.54 -12.92
C LYS A 22 -6.64 11.64 -13.12
N LYS A 23 -7.38 10.54 -12.95
CA LYS A 23 -8.83 10.49 -13.11
C LYS A 23 -9.57 11.39 -12.12
N LEU A 24 -9.13 11.42 -10.85
CA LEU A 24 -9.68 12.31 -9.83
C LEU A 24 -9.51 13.78 -10.23
N LYS A 25 -8.31 14.17 -10.69
CA LYS A 25 -8.04 15.54 -11.16
C LYS A 25 -8.88 15.92 -12.38
N GLU A 26 -9.07 15.01 -13.34
CA GLU A 26 -9.95 15.21 -14.50
C GLU A 26 -11.42 15.44 -14.09
N LYS A 27 -11.81 14.94 -12.91
CA LYS A 27 -13.15 15.18 -12.32
C LYS A 27 -13.20 16.40 -11.41
N GLY A 28 -12.17 17.24 -11.40
CA GLY A 28 -12.11 18.47 -10.60
C GLY A 28 -11.84 18.22 -9.11
N ILE A 29 -11.38 17.02 -8.73
CA ILE A 29 -11.08 16.68 -7.34
C ILE A 29 -9.58 16.90 -7.09
N ASN A 30 -9.26 17.71 -6.07
CA ASN A 30 -7.89 17.86 -5.63
C ASN A 30 -7.36 16.52 -5.14
N ALA A 31 -6.37 15.96 -5.83
CA ALA A 31 -5.81 14.65 -5.49
C ALA A 31 -4.30 14.64 -5.62
N THR A 32 -3.66 13.86 -4.74
CA THR A 32 -2.21 13.64 -4.77
C THR A 32 -1.89 12.17 -4.47
N LYS A 33 -0.70 11.73 -4.92
CA LYS A 33 -0.16 10.41 -4.61
C LYS A 33 0.90 10.53 -3.53
N MET A 34 0.90 9.59 -2.59
CA MET A 34 2.02 9.32 -1.70
C MET A 34 2.38 7.84 -1.80
N SER A 35 3.64 7.50 -1.64
CA SER A 35 4.12 6.12 -1.75
C SER A 35 4.96 5.75 -0.53
N PHE A 36 4.82 4.53 -0.04
CA PHE A 36 5.60 4.03 1.07
C PHE A 36 6.29 2.70 0.75
N PRO A 37 7.54 2.52 1.19
CA PRO A 37 8.38 3.53 1.86
C PRO A 37 8.68 4.74 0.97
N ASP A 38 8.70 5.94 1.57
CA ASP A 38 9.23 7.12 0.90
C ASP A 38 10.75 7.18 1.15
N TYR A 39 11.52 6.86 0.11
CA TYR A 39 12.97 6.74 0.19
C TYR A 39 13.71 8.08 0.19
N GLU A 40 13.01 9.20 0.03
CA GLU A 40 13.61 10.53 0.10
C GLU A 40 13.76 11.02 1.54
N THR A 41 13.09 10.38 2.50
CA THR A 41 13.18 10.72 3.92
C THR A 41 14.35 10.00 4.61
N PRO A 42 14.86 10.50 5.76
CA PRO A 42 15.92 9.84 6.53
C PRO A 42 15.62 8.39 6.89
N VAL A 43 14.41 8.08 7.39
CA VAL A 43 14.01 6.69 7.70
C VAL A 43 13.87 5.88 6.42
N GLY A 44 13.33 6.47 5.36
CA GLY A 44 13.22 5.81 4.06
C GLY A 44 14.56 5.44 3.45
N GLN A 45 15.57 6.29 3.58
CA GLN A 45 16.95 5.98 3.16
C GLN A 45 17.54 4.82 3.96
N LEU A 46 17.28 4.76 5.28
CA LEU A 46 17.68 3.62 6.10
C LEU A 46 16.98 2.32 5.64
N ILE A 47 15.67 2.39 5.38
CA ILE A 47 14.92 1.24 4.83
C ILE A 47 15.53 0.78 3.50
N LYS A 48 15.89 1.70 2.60
CA LYS A 48 16.51 1.38 1.31
C LYS A 48 17.82 0.59 1.49
N ARG A 49 18.67 1.01 2.44
CA ARG A 49 19.92 0.32 2.76
C ARG A 49 19.71 -1.07 3.37
N ILE A 50 18.63 -1.25 4.15
CA ILE A 50 18.24 -2.56 4.68
C ILE A 50 17.74 -3.47 3.54
N LEU A 51 16.94 -2.95 2.62
CA LEU A 51 16.42 -3.71 1.49
C LEU A 51 17.50 -4.08 0.47
N SER A 52 18.56 -3.25 0.35
CA SER A 52 19.74 -3.57 -0.49
C SER A 52 20.77 -4.48 0.21
N ASN A 53 20.47 -4.99 1.40
CA ASN A 53 21.38 -5.82 2.21
C ASN A 53 22.65 -5.13 2.71
N GLU A 54 22.75 -3.82 2.63
CA GLU A 54 23.88 -3.08 3.23
C GLU A 54 23.85 -3.11 4.75
N ILE A 55 22.66 -3.17 5.33
CA ILE A 55 22.43 -3.23 6.77
C ILE A 55 21.48 -4.39 7.09
N GLN A 56 21.83 -5.19 8.07
CA GLN A 56 20.97 -6.24 8.59
C GLN A 56 20.39 -5.82 9.94
N VAL A 57 19.09 -6.01 10.10
CA VAL A 57 18.36 -5.72 11.35
C VAL A 57 17.37 -6.84 11.65
N PRO A 58 17.00 -7.06 12.92
CA PRO A 58 15.89 -7.94 13.27
C PRO A 58 14.61 -7.57 12.53
N ILE A 59 13.74 -8.56 12.30
CA ILE A 59 12.51 -8.33 11.53
C ILE A 59 11.59 -7.33 12.21
N GLU A 60 11.52 -7.32 13.52
CA GLU A 60 10.75 -6.37 14.31
C GLU A 60 11.22 -4.93 14.04
N VAL A 61 12.55 -4.70 14.06
CA VAL A 61 13.13 -3.39 13.75
C VAL A 61 12.76 -2.93 12.35
N LYS A 62 12.76 -3.84 11.37
CA LYS A 62 12.35 -3.54 10.00
C LYS A 62 10.90 -3.05 9.94
N HIS A 63 9.98 -3.72 10.64
CA HIS A 63 8.57 -3.33 10.70
C HIS A 63 8.34 -2.03 11.50
N MET A 64 9.12 -1.78 12.56
CA MET A 64 9.15 -0.48 13.24
C MET A 64 9.59 0.64 12.30
N LEU A 65 10.61 0.42 11.47
CA LEU A 65 11.07 1.42 10.50
C LEU A 65 10.04 1.68 9.40
N TYR A 66 9.33 0.64 8.93
CA TYR A 66 8.22 0.86 7.99
C TYR A 66 7.11 1.72 8.61
N SER A 67 6.81 1.54 9.88
CA SER A 67 5.89 2.42 10.61
C SER A 67 6.48 3.82 10.77
N ALA A 68 7.72 3.94 11.27
CA ALA A 68 8.40 5.21 11.47
C ALA A 68 8.45 6.07 10.21
N ASN A 69 8.64 5.46 9.02
CA ASN A 69 8.61 6.20 7.75
C ASN A 69 7.25 6.84 7.45
N LYS A 70 6.14 6.23 7.88
CA LYS A 70 4.81 6.84 7.78
C LYS A 70 4.62 7.96 8.82
N TRP A 71 5.14 7.74 10.03
CA TRP A 71 5.13 8.74 11.10
C TRP A 71 5.91 10.01 10.73
N GLU A 72 7.06 9.89 10.03
CA GLU A 72 7.78 11.06 9.49
C GLU A 72 6.90 11.94 8.62
N LEU A 73 6.01 11.32 7.84
CA LEU A 73 5.16 12.00 6.88
C LEU A 73 3.76 12.30 7.39
N LYS A 74 3.43 11.90 8.64
CA LYS A 74 2.13 12.18 9.25
C LYS A 74 1.75 13.67 9.21
N PRO A 75 2.63 14.62 9.59
CA PRO A 75 2.28 16.05 9.51
C PRO A 75 1.89 16.50 8.10
N LYS A 76 2.57 16.01 7.06
CA LYS A 76 2.25 16.30 5.66
C LYS A 76 0.91 15.69 5.24
N ILE A 77 0.60 14.49 5.72
CA ILE A 77 -0.70 13.85 5.45
C ILE A 77 -1.82 14.67 6.10
N GLU A 78 -1.64 15.10 7.34
CA GLU A 78 -2.61 15.91 8.08
C GLU A 78 -2.83 17.28 7.41
N GLU A 79 -1.78 17.95 6.97
CA GLU A 79 -1.86 19.20 6.18
C GLU A 79 -2.70 19.00 4.89
N LEU A 80 -2.45 17.92 4.14
CA LEU A 80 -3.21 17.62 2.92
C LEU A 80 -4.68 17.28 3.22
N ILE A 81 -4.98 16.68 4.36
CA ILE A 81 -6.35 16.44 4.82
C ILE A 81 -7.06 17.77 5.10
N GLU A 82 -6.42 18.69 5.82
CA GLU A 82 -6.94 20.03 6.11
C GLU A 82 -7.22 20.82 4.82
N GLN A 83 -6.32 20.69 3.83
CA GLN A 83 -6.48 21.27 2.48
C GLN A 83 -7.50 20.52 1.62
N LYS A 84 -8.24 19.54 2.18
CA LYS A 84 -9.29 18.74 1.51
C LYS A 84 -8.80 17.95 0.28
N TYR A 85 -7.55 17.55 0.26
CA TYR A 85 -7.05 16.66 -0.78
C TYR A 85 -7.60 15.23 -0.61
N THR A 86 -7.82 14.57 -1.73
CA THR A 86 -7.89 13.11 -1.78
C THR A 86 -6.46 12.58 -1.93
N ILE A 87 -6.00 11.80 -0.94
CA ILE A 87 -4.66 11.21 -0.96
C ILE A 87 -4.79 9.75 -1.39
N VAL A 88 -4.06 9.38 -2.44
CA VAL A 88 -3.97 8.00 -2.94
C VAL A 88 -2.61 7.45 -2.56
N PHE A 89 -2.60 6.47 -1.67
CA PHE A 89 -1.39 5.81 -1.22
C PHE A 89 -1.06 4.61 -2.11
N ASP A 90 0.17 4.56 -2.63
CA ASP A 90 0.80 3.35 -3.12
C ASP A 90 1.49 2.69 -1.94
N ARG A 91 0.84 1.72 -1.31
CA ARG A 91 1.11 1.16 0.02
C ARG A 91 0.89 2.18 1.15
N TYR A 92 0.40 1.68 2.28
CA TYR A 92 0.31 2.42 3.53
C TYR A 92 0.52 1.46 4.72
N TYR A 93 -0.13 1.67 5.87
CA TYR A 93 0.05 0.81 7.04
C TYR A 93 -0.42 -0.63 6.80
N GLN A 94 -1.39 -0.86 5.94
CA GLN A 94 -1.89 -2.18 5.60
C GLN A 94 -0.80 -3.10 5.02
N SER A 95 0.13 -2.55 4.23
CA SER A 95 1.31 -3.30 3.80
C SER A 95 2.14 -3.79 4.99
N ASN A 96 2.38 -2.91 5.99
CA ASN A 96 3.14 -3.29 7.18
C ASN A 96 2.49 -4.47 7.91
N TRP A 97 1.17 -4.48 8.02
CA TRP A 97 0.41 -5.55 8.65
C TRP A 97 0.48 -6.87 7.85
N ALA A 98 0.23 -6.83 6.54
CA ALA A 98 0.23 -8.03 5.71
C ALA A 98 1.61 -8.69 5.62
N TYR A 99 2.67 -7.88 5.46
CA TYR A 99 4.05 -8.37 5.44
C TYR A 99 4.52 -8.81 6.83
N GLY A 100 4.09 -8.15 7.90
CA GLY A 100 4.38 -8.54 9.26
C GLY A 100 3.77 -9.89 9.63
N LEU A 101 2.51 -10.13 9.27
CA LEU A 101 1.88 -11.44 9.42
C LEU A 101 2.64 -12.55 8.67
N ALA A 102 3.15 -12.27 7.47
CA ALA A 102 3.96 -13.21 6.70
C ALA A 102 5.31 -13.52 7.38
N ASN A 103 5.77 -12.64 8.25
CA ASN A 103 6.95 -12.80 9.10
C ASN A 103 6.62 -13.33 10.51
N ASN A 104 5.38 -13.82 10.73
CA ASN A 104 4.88 -14.35 12.01
C ASN A 104 4.85 -13.32 13.16
N LEU A 105 4.74 -12.03 12.85
CA LEU A 105 4.55 -10.99 13.85
C LEU A 105 3.07 -10.90 14.27
N SER A 106 2.83 -10.51 15.53
CA SER A 106 1.48 -10.31 16.06
C SER A 106 0.78 -9.15 15.33
N ILE A 107 -0.47 -9.35 14.94
CA ILE A 107 -1.28 -8.28 14.33
C ILE A 107 -1.51 -7.14 15.33
N ASP A 108 -1.79 -7.45 16.59
CA ASP A 108 -2.01 -6.44 17.63
C ASP A 108 -0.78 -5.54 17.81
N TRP A 109 0.42 -6.14 17.73
CA TRP A 109 1.66 -5.36 17.80
C TRP A 109 1.83 -4.45 16.58
N LEU A 110 1.57 -4.95 15.38
CA LEU A 110 1.67 -4.17 14.14
C LEU A 110 0.64 -3.03 14.10
N GLU A 111 -0.60 -3.29 14.51
CA GLU A 111 -1.66 -2.28 14.60
C GLU A 111 -1.31 -1.20 15.62
N ASN A 112 -0.72 -1.57 16.75
CA ASN A 112 -0.28 -0.60 17.76
C ASN A 112 0.81 0.34 17.25
N LEU A 113 1.71 -0.12 16.35
CA LEU A 113 2.72 0.75 15.73
C LEU A 113 2.09 1.86 14.86
N ASP A 114 0.96 1.56 14.24
CA ASP A 114 0.34 2.42 13.23
C ASP A 114 -0.98 3.07 13.73
N ARG A 115 -1.38 2.85 15.01
CA ARG A 115 -2.69 3.17 15.58
C ARG A 115 -3.13 4.63 15.37
N ASP A 116 -2.22 5.58 15.57
CA ASP A 116 -2.54 7.00 15.52
C ASP A 116 -2.16 7.66 14.18
N LEU A 117 -1.87 6.86 13.16
CA LEU A 117 -1.77 7.34 11.78
C LEU A 117 -3.17 7.65 11.23
N PRO A 118 -3.32 8.63 10.33
CA PRO A 118 -4.60 8.90 9.67
C PRO A 118 -5.14 7.64 8.97
N HIS A 119 -6.35 7.20 9.34
CA HIS A 119 -6.95 5.99 8.81
C HIS A 119 -7.48 6.18 7.39
N THR A 120 -7.33 5.14 6.56
CA THR A 120 -7.89 5.13 5.20
C THR A 120 -9.41 5.02 5.22
N ASN A 121 -10.06 5.79 4.35
CA ASN A 121 -11.51 5.69 4.11
C ASN A 121 -11.85 4.50 3.18
N LEU A 122 -10.86 4.10 2.36
CA LEU A 122 -10.99 2.99 1.42
C LEU A 122 -9.63 2.32 1.24
N THR A 123 -9.61 1.00 1.36
CA THR A 123 -8.43 0.18 1.02
C THR A 123 -8.81 -0.77 -0.10
N ILE A 124 -8.02 -0.77 -1.16
CA ILE A 124 -8.20 -1.64 -2.34
C ILE A 124 -6.98 -2.54 -2.43
N VAL A 125 -7.18 -3.84 -2.39
CA VAL A 125 -6.13 -4.85 -2.54
C VAL A 125 -6.15 -5.38 -3.97
N LEU A 126 -5.07 -5.15 -4.71
CA LEU A 126 -4.83 -5.76 -6.02
C LEU A 126 -4.34 -7.18 -5.80
N ASP A 127 -5.25 -8.14 -5.89
CA ASP A 127 -4.90 -9.55 -5.73
C ASP A 127 -4.24 -10.09 -7.00
N LEU A 128 -3.01 -10.56 -6.87
CA LEU A 128 -2.23 -11.14 -7.95
C LEU A 128 -1.59 -12.44 -7.48
N PRO A 129 -1.71 -13.55 -8.25
CA PRO A 129 -0.98 -14.77 -7.94
C PRO A 129 0.54 -14.51 -7.95
N PRO A 130 1.29 -14.90 -6.90
CA PRO A 130 2.73 -14.64 -6.80
C PRO A 130 3.55 -15.15 -7.98
N LYS A 131 3.17 -16.28 -8.60
CA LYS A 131 3.82 -16.79 -9.82
C LYS A 131 3.75 -15.78 -10.99
N ILE A 132 2.68 -15.00 -11.08
CA ILE A 132 2.52 -13.97 -12.12
C ILE A 132 3.33 -12.74 -11.75
N SER A 133 3.31 -12.33 -10.48
CA SER A 133 4.16 -11.24 -9.96
C SER A 133 5.63 -11.48 -10.33
N LEU A 134 6.15 -12.68 -10.06
CA LEU A 134 7.53 -13.03 -10.35
C LEU A 134 7.88 -12.97 -11.85
N LYS A 135 6.93 -13.23 -12.74
CA LYS A 135 7.12 -13.16 -14.20
C LYS A 135 7.12 -11.72 -14.76
N ARG A 136 6.51 -10.78 -14.06
CA ARG A 136 6.34 -9.39 -14.55
C ARG A 136 7.61 -8.55 -14.50
N LYS A 137 8.66 -8.99 -13.80
CA LYS A 137 9.89 -8.24 -13.63
C LYS A 137 11.12 -9.16 -13.65
N GLU A 138 12.02 -8.93 -14.60
CA GLU A 138 13.25 -9.71 -14.77
C GLU A 138 14.49 -9.10 -14.10
N GLN A 139 14.46 -7.82 -13.68
CA GLN A 139 15.61 -7.10 -13.12
C GLN A 139 15.27 -6.28 -11.86
N ASN A 140 16.21 -6.21 -10.91
CA ASN A 140 16.17 -5.43 -9.66
C ASN A 140 14.98 -5.73 -8.74
N ARG A 141 14.99 -6.92 -8.14
CA ARG A 141 13.99 -7.34 -7.14
C ARG A 141 14.50 -7.09 -5.73
N ASP A 142 13.63 -6.60 -4.85
CA ASP A 142 13.86 -6.68 -3.42
C ASP A 142 13.93 -8.14 -2.97
N ILE A 143 14.68 -8.42 -1.91
CA ILE A 143 14.96 -9.79 -1.41
C ILE A 143 13.68 -10.62 -1.27
N HIS A 144 12.58 -9.99 -0.85
CA HIS A 144 11.30 -10.65 -0.63
C HIS A 144 10.57 -11.06 -1.92
N GLU A 145 10.91 -10.47 -3.06
CA GLU A 145 10.31 -10.83 -4.36
C GLU A 145 10.84 -12.17 -4.88
N GLN A 146 11.97 -12.65 -4.40
CA GLN A 146 12.60 -13.89 -4.85
C GLN A 146 12.03 -15.14 -4.17
N ASP A 147 11.34 -14.97 -3.03
CA ASP A 147 10.75 -16.08 -2.28
C ASP A 147 9.26 -16.24 -2.61
N LEU A 148 8.95 -17.20 -3.47
CA LEU A 148 7.56 -17.52 -3.84
C LEU A 148 6.70 -17.90 -2.62
N GLU A 149 7.23 -18.67 -1.69
CA GLU A 149 6.49 -19.10 -0.50
C GLU A 149 6.22 -17.90 0.42
N TYR A 150 7.19 -17.00 0.53
CA TYR A 150 7.01 -15.76 1.28
C TYR A 150 5.90 -14.89 0.66
N LEU A 151 5.93 -14.69 -0.65
CA LEU A 151 4.87 -13.92 -1.35
C LEU A 151 3.50 -14.60 -1.24
N LEU A 152 3.43 -15.93 -1.19
CA LEU A 152 2.18 -16.65 -0.91
C LEU A 152 1.66 -16.33 0.50
N ARG A 153 2.54 -16.29 1.52
CA ARG A 153 2.15 -15.89 2.88
C ARG A 153 1.68 -14.44 2.93
N VAL A 154 2.39 -13.51 2.25
CA VAL A 154 1.99 -12.09 2.18
C VAL A 154 0.62 -11.94 1.53
N ARG A 155 0.39 -12.59 0.37
CA ARG A 155 -0.92 -12.59 -0.31
C ARG A 155 -2.02 -13.10 0.61
N LYS A 156 -1.78 -14.21 1.32
CA LYS A 156 -2.73 -14.76 2.30
C LYS A 156 -3.01 -13.75 3.43
N GLY A 157 -1.98 -13.03 3.89
CA GLY A 157 -2.12 -11.94 4.86
C GLY A 157 -3.04 -10.83 4.36
N PHE A 158 -2.86 -10.35 3.13
CA PHE A 158 -3.75 -9.34 2.54
C PHE A 158 -5.19 -9.83 2.42
N ILE A 159 -5.42 -11.06 1.95
CA ILE A 159 -6.77 -11.63 1.81
C ILE A 159 -7.46 -11.76 3.18
N LYS A 160 -6.75 -12.25 4.20
CA LYS A 160 -7.24 -12.35 5.57
C LYS A 160 -7.65 -10.98 6.11
N LEU A 161 -6.71 -10.01 6.07
CA LEU A 161 -6.96 -8.65 6.57
C LEU A 161 -8.09 -7.95 5.80
N ALA A 162 -8.19 -8.18 4.49
CA ALA A 162 -9.27 -7.63 3.67
C ALA A 162 -10.64 -8.14 4.12
N SER A 163 -10.75 -9.42 4.45
CA SER A 163 -11.98 -10.02 4.99
C SER A 163 -12.34 -9.44 6.35
N GLU A 164 -11.37 -9.29 7.25
CA GLU A 164 -11.58 -8.81 8.62
C GLU A 164 -11.90 -7.31 8.67
N ASN A 165 -11.30 -6.51 7.78
CA ASN A 165 -11.40 -5.04 7.76
C ASN A 165 -12.32 -4.50 6.64
N LYS A 166 -13.03 -5.34 5.91
CA LYS A 166 -13.91 -4.96 4.80
C LYS A 166 -13.18 -4.18 3.69
N TRP A 167 -11.90 -4.52 3.42
CA TRP A 167 -11.20 -3.97 2.28
C TRP A 167 -11.71 -4.58 0.99
N VAL A 168 -11.61 -3.84 -0.10
CA VAL A 168 -12.09 -4.30 -1.42
C VAL A 168 -10.97 -5.04 -2.13
N ILE A 169 -11.23 -6.26 -2.59
CA ILE A 169 -10.29 -7.05 -3.39
C ILE A 169 -10.64 -6.87 -4.86
N VAL A 170 -9.64 -6.52 -5.66
CA VAL A 170 -9.74 -6.41 -7.13
C VAL A 170 -8.73 -7.38 -7.76
N ASP A 171 -9.17 -8.15 -8.76
CA ASP A 171 -8.29 -9.05 -9.52
C ASP A 171 -7.25 -8.22 -10.29
N GLY A 172 -6.00 -8.24 -9.82
CA GLY A 172 -4.85 -7.56 -10.44
C GLY A 172 -4.29 -8.29 -11.67
N ASN A 173 -4.86 -9.44 -12.04
CA ASN A 173 -4.44 -10.22 -13.21
C ASN A 173 -5.26 -9.90 -14.48
N GLN A 174 -5.93 -8.78 -14.50
CA GLN A 174 -6.66 -8.26 -15.65
C GLN A 174 -5.81 -7.21 -16.40
N PRO A 175 -6.22 -6.83 -17.63
CA PRO A 175 -5.65 -5.68 -18.33
C PRO A 175 -5.69 -4.41 -17.49
N VAL A 176 -4.70 -3.54 -17.67
CA VAL A 176 -4.53 -2.30 -16.85
C VAL A 176 -5.81 -1.47 -16.85
N ASP A 177 -6.43 -1.26 -18.02
CA ASP A 177 -7.64 -0.44 -18.15
C ASP A 177 -8.85 -1.08 -17.45
N THR A 178 -8.99 -2.40 -17.55
CA THR A 178 -10.06 -3.14 -16.83
C THR A 178 -9.92 -3.00 -15.32
N VAL A 179 -8.70 -3.13 -14.78
CA VAL A 179 -8.43 -2.92 -13.35
C VAL A 179 -8.74 -1.47 -12.96
N HIS A 180 -8.33 -0.51 -13.81
CA HIS A 180 -8.60 0.90 -13.56
C HIS A 180 -10.10 1.23 -13.53
N ASP A 181 -10.87 0.69 -14.45
CA ASP A 181 -12.33 0.90 -14.50
C ASP A 181 -13.02 0.33 -13.26
N LEU A 182 -12.60 -0.84 -12.78
CA LEU A 182 -13.10 -1.42 -11.53
C LEU A 182 -12.77 -0.53 -10.32
N ILE A 183 -11.50 -0.08 -10.21
CA ILE A 183 -11.07 0.84 -9.15
C ILE A 183 -11.86 2.13 -9.21
N TRP A 184 -12.02 2.73 -10.41
CA TRP A 184 -12.76 3.96 -10.57
C TRP A 184 -14.22 3.81 -10.16
N LYS A 185 -14.88 2.71 -10.53
CA LYS A 185 -16.25 2.41 -10.10
C LYS A 185 -16.37 2.42 -8.57
N ILE A 186 -15.50 1.67 -7.89
CA ILE A 186 -15.48 1.59 -6.42
C ILE A 186 -15.27 2.98 -5.78
N VAL A 187 -14.27 3.72 -6.28
CA VAL A 187 -13.94 5.05 -5.74
C VAL A 187 -15.06 6.06 -6.00
N SER A 188 -15.63 6.07 -7.21
CA SER A 188 -16.71 7.00 -7.56
C SER A 188 -17.98 6.76 -6.76
N GLU A 189 -18.32 5.52 -6.44
CA GLU A 189 -19.43 5.18 -5.54
C GLU A 189 -19.17 5.71 -4.12
N ARG A 190 -17.95 5.52 -3.60
CA ARG A 190 -17.58 6.00 -2.27
C ARG A 190 -17.58 7.54 -2.18
N LEU A 191 -17.15 8.23 -3.25
CA LEU A 191 -17.18 9.70 -3.31
C LEU A 191 -18.61 10.26 -3.26
N LYS A 192 -19.58 9.61 -3.91
CA LYS A 192 -21.00 10.03 -3.87
C LYS A 192 -21.58 9.93 -2.47
N HIS A 193 -21.22 8.89 -1.70
CA HIS A 193 -21.70 8.71 -0.33
C HIS A 193 -21.09 9.71 0.67
N ASN A 194 -19.93 10.28 0.39
CA ASN A 194 -19.28 11.28 1.24
C ASN A 194 -19.75 12.73 0.94
N LEU A 195 -20.56 12.94 -0.10
CA LEU A 195 -21.13 14.25 -0.48
C LEU A 195 -22.59 14.42 -0.03
N GLN A 196 -23.18 13.37 0.57
CA GLN A 196 -24.50 13.39 1.23
C GLN A 196 -24.33 13.50 2.75
#